data_dfb6d62561db6d29e4f4beefd23eb5b5
#
_entry.id   dfb6d62561db6d29e4f4beefd23eb5b5
#
_cell.length_a   1.000
_cell.length_b   1.000
_cell.length_c   1.000
_cell.angle_alpha   90.00
_cell.angle_beta   90.00
_cell.angle_gamma   90.00
#
_symmetry.space_group_name_H-M   'P 1'
#
loop_
_entity.id
_entity.type
_entity.pdbx_description
1 polymer ?
#
loop_
_entity_poly.entity_id
_entity_poly.type
_entity_poly.pdbx_seq_one_letter_code
_entity_poly.pdbx_strand_id
1 'polypeptide(L)'
;MYATSADWSFTSTPDFSEQEAVFTAKMKAAGAIHWYYVLTSETTARSMVIWPDQATAHKSLKMVRDDAAAENNQVIVSVCEGNIVAGF
;
A
#
# COMPACT_ATOMS: atom_id res chain seq x y z
N MET A 1 -8.45 0.05 -15.04
CA MET A 1 -7.69 -0.32 -13.84
C MET A 1 -8.12 0.53 -12.65
N TYR A 2 -7.90 0.03 -11.47
CA TYR A 2 -8.34 0.65 -10.22
C TYR A 2 -7.12 0.93 -9.34
N ALA A 3 -7.09 2.07 -8.66
CA ALA A 3 -5.99 2.44 -7.77
C ALA A 3 -6.49 2.66 -6.34
N THR A 4 -5.71 2.24 -5.38
CA THR A 4 -5.91 2.52 -3.96
C THR A 4 -4.68 3.22 -3.40
N SER A 5 -4.89 4.17 -2.51
CA SER A 5 -3.81 4.94 -1.89
C SER A 5 -4.08 5.10 -0.40
N ALA A 6 -3.02 5.11 0.39
CA ALA A 6 -3.12 5.32 1.83
C ALA A 6 -1.97 6.19 2.32
N ASP A 7 -2.29 7.08 3.26
CA ASP A 7 -1.29 7.81 4.02
C ASP A 7 -1.03 7.08 5.33
N TRP A 8 0.23 6.91 5.66
CA TRP A 8 0.71 6.17 6.82
C TRP A 8 1.51 7.09 7.74
N SER A 9 1.42 6.85 9.04
CA SER A 9 2.31 7.46 10.03
C SER A 9 2.97 6.39 10.90
N PHE A 10 4.16 6.69 11.39
CA PHE A 10 4.92 5.81 12.26
C PHE A 10 5.78 6.64 13.22
N THR A 11 6.19 6.04 14.33
CA THR A 11 7.01 6.73 15.35
C THR A 11 8.47 6.82 14.96
N SER A 12 8.95 5.87 14.16
CA SER A 12 10.31 5.87 13.63
C SER A 12 10.29 5.27 12.22
N THR A 13 11.20 5.70 11.36
CA THR A 13 11.29 5.21 9.99
C THR A 13 11.54 3.70 9.98
N PRO A 14 10.64 2.90 9.36
CA PRO A 14 10.87 1.45 9.21
C PRO A 14 12.06 1.14 8.31
N ASP A 15 12.62 -0.05 8.46
CA ASP A 15 13.65 -0.54 7.53
C ASP A 15 12.97 -1.14 6.29
N PHE A 16 12.84 -0.34 5.24
CA PHE A 16 12.20 -0.76 4.00
C PHE A 16 13.04 -1.74 3.19
N SER A 17 14.36 -1.81 3.41
CA SER A 17 15.22 -2.72 2.66
C SER A 17 14.90 -4.20 2.97
N GLU A 18 14.54 -4.51 4.21
CA GLU A 18 14.13 -5.86 4.57
C GLU A 18 12.68 -6.17 4.21
N GLN A 19 11.81 -5.15 4.25
CA GLN A 19 10.37 -5.33 4.10
C GLN A 19 9.90 -5.30 2.65
N GLU A 20 10.63 -4.64 1.76
CA GLU A 20 10.25 -4.48 0.35
C GLU A 20 9.94 -5.83 -0.32
N ALA A 21 10.84 -6.80 -0.21
CA ALA A 21 10.66 -8.10 -0.85
C ALA A 21 9.43 -8.84 -0.30
N VAL A 22 9.20 -8.78 1.01
CA VAL A 22 8.06 -9.42 1.67
C VAL A 22 6.74 -8.79 1.21
N PHE A 23 6.64 -7.47 1.22
CA PHE A 23 5.42 -6.78 0.80
C PHE A 23 5.19 -6.87 -0.71
N THR A 24 6.24 -6.83 -1.52
CA THR A 24 6.11 -7.04 -2.96
C THR A 24 5.51 -8.41 -3.25
N ALA A 25 5.98 -9.47 -2.59
CA ALA A 25 5.42 -10.80 -2.75
C ALA A 25 3.95 -10.87 -2.32
N LYS A 26 3.59 -10.25 -1.18
CA LYS A 26 2.21 -10.18 -0.71
C LYS A 26 1.30 -9.45 -1.70
N MET A 27 1.74 -8.33 -2.25
CA MET A 27 0.98 -7.55 -3.22
C MET A 27 0.75 -8.32 -4.52
N LYS A 28 1.77 -9.01 -5.03
CA LYS A 28 1.64 -9.86 -6.20
C LYS A 28 0.66 -11.00 -5.97
N ALA A 29 0.74 -11.66 -4.82
CA ALA A 29 -0.18 -12.75 -4.45
C ALA A 29 -1.62 -12.24 -4.30
N ALA A 30 -1.81 -10.99 -3.87
CA ALA A 30 -3.11 -10.36 -3.76
C ALA A 30 -3.72 -9.93 -5.12
N GLY A 31 -2.94 -9.99 -6.20
CA GLY A 31 -3.39 -9.64 -7.54
C GLY A 31 -3.08 -8.20 -7.97
N ALA A 32 -2.23 -7.50 -7.24
CA ALA A 32 -1.80 -6.16 -7.62
C ALA A 32 -0.90 -6.18 -8.86
N ILE A 33 -1.05 -5.17 -9.72
CA ILE A 33 -0.24 -4.98 -10.91
C ILE A 33 1.03 -4.21 -10.56
N HIS A 34 0.89 -3.13 -9.79
CA HIS A 34 1.99 -2.30 -9.31
C HIS A 34 1.76 -1.91 -7.86
N TRP A 35 2.84 -1.67 -7.15
CA TRP A 35 2.82 -1.18 -5.78
C TRP A 35 3.96 -0.21 -5.57
N TYR A 36 3.65 0.94 -4.99
CA TYR A 36 4.61 1.97 -4.63
C TYR A 36 4.44 2.36 -3.18
N TYR A 37 5.55 2.62 -2.51
CA TYR A 37 5.58 3.12 -1.15
C TYR A 37 6.55 4.28 -1.10
N VAL A 38 6.04 5.48 -0.84
CA VAL A 38 6.82 6.73 -0.91
C VAL A 38 7.00 7.28 0.50
N LEU A 39 8.26 7.44 0.91
CA LEU A 39 8.58 8.09 2.18
C LEU A 39 8.41 9.60 2.01
N THR A 40 7.41 10.16 2.68
CA THR A 40 7.07 11.59 2.58
C THR A 40 7.73 12.45 3.67
N SER A 41 8.13 11.82 4.78
CA SER A 41 8.93 12.43 5.86
C SER A 41 9.54 11.31 6.69
N GLU A 42 10.27 11.66 7.75
CA GLU A 42 10.83 10.66 8.68
C GLU A 42 9.76 9.83 9.40
N THR A 43 8.54 10.36 9.49
CA THR A 43 7.44 9.72 10.23
C THR A 43 6.19 9.48 9.40
N THR A 44 6.23 9.74 8.08
CA THR A 44 5.07 9.57 7.21
C THR A 44 5.46 8.93 5.88
N ALA A 45 4.51 8.21 5.29
CA ALA A 45 4.65 7.62 3.96
C ALA A 45 3.31 7.59 3.25
N ARG A 46 3.34 7.42 1.94
CA ARG A 46 2.16 7.20 1.11
C ARG A 46 2.35 5.92 0.29
N SER A 47 1.37 5.06 0.32
CA SER A 47 1.32 3.90 -0.56
C SER A 47 0.34 4.12 -1.71
N MET A 48 0.63 3.50 -2.86
CA MET A 48 -0.28 3.43 -3.99
C MET A 48 -0.19 2.04 -4.60
N VAL A 49 -1.34 1.44 -4.83
CA VAL A 49 -1.43 0.11 -5.43
C VAL A 49 -2.33 0.19 -6.66
N ILE A 50 -1.88 -0.38 -7.75
CA ILE A 50 -2.63 -0.48 -9.00
C ILE A 50 -3.18 -1.91 -9.10
N TRP A 51 -4.48 -2.02 -9.29
CA TRP A 51 -5.22 -3.28 -9.37
C TRP A 51 -5.88 -3.44 -10.74
N PRO A 52 -6.11 -4.68 -11.21
CA PRO A 52 -6.85 -4.88 -12.46
C PRO A 52 -8.28 -4.37 -12.39
N ASP A 53 -8.92 -4.46 -11.22
CA ASP A 53 -10.30 -4.03 -11.01
C ASP A 53 -10.57 -3.75 -9.51
N GLN A 54 -11.72 -3.14 -9.24
CA GLN A 54 -12.16 -2.81 -7.89
C GLN A 54 -12.38 -4.06 -7.02
N ALA A 55 -12.94 -5.11 -7.59
CA ALA A 55 -13.23 -6.34 -6.84
C ALA A 55 -11.96 -6.98 -6.29
N THR A 56 -10.90 -7.05 -7.08
CA THR A 56 -9.59 -7.56 -6.64
C THR A 56 -9.03 -6.70 -5.53
N ALA A 57 -9.10 -5.38 -5.67
CA ALA A 57 -8.65 -4.44 -4.64
C ALA A 57 -9.37 -4.65 -3.32
N HIS A 58 -10.69 -4.68 -3.33
CA HIS A 58 -11.51 -4.79 -2.12
C HIS A 58 -11.36 -6.16 -1.45
N LYS A 59 -11.15 -7.22 -2.22
CA LYS A 59 -10.96 -8.57 -1.67
C LYS A 59 -9.72 -8.69 -0.79
N SER A 60 -8.64 -8.02 -1.15
CA SER A 60 -7.32 -8.24 -0.56
C SER A 60 -6.80 -7.08 0.28
N LEU A 61 -7.30 -5.88 0.04
CA LEU A 61 -6.69 -4.65 0.56
C LEU A 61 -6.72 -4.56 2.08
N LYS A 62 -7.84 -4.94 2.71
CA LYS A 62 -7.97 -4.87 4.17
C LYS A 62 -6.92 -5.74 4.86
N MET A 63 -6.75 -6.98 4.42
CA MET A 63 -5.77 -7.91 4.98
C MET A 63 -4.35 -7.39 4.79
N VAL A 64 -4.02 -6.89 3.61
CA VAL A 64 -2.70 -6.33 3.32
C VAL A 64 -2.38 -5.13 4.21
N ARG A 65 -3.34 -4.22 4.39
CA ARG A 65 -3.17 -3.04 5.25
C ARG A 65 -3.05 -3.42 6.73
N ASP A 66 -3.85 -4.37 7.20
CA ASP A 66 -3.79 -4.85 8.58
C ASP A 66 -2.43 -5.51 8.86
N ASP A 67 -1.91 -6.31 7.93
CA ASP A 67 -0.60 -6.93 8.05
C ASP A 67 0.53 -5.88 8.09
N ALA A 68 0.46 -4.88 7.22
CA ALA A 68 1.45 -3.81 7.19
C ALA A 68 1.47 -3.02 8.50
N ALA A 69 0.31 -2.67 9.04
CA ALA A 69 0.20 -1.95 10.31
C ALA A 69 0.76 -2.78 11.47
N ALA A 70 0.45 -4.08 11.52
CA ALA A 70 0.91 -4.97 12.59
C ALA A 70 2.44 -5.17 12.54
N GLU A 71 3.03 -5.33 11.36
CA GLU A 71 4.46 -5.60 11.22
C GLU A 71 5.34 -4.37 11.45
N ASN A 72 4.84 -3.17 11.13
CA ASN A 72 5.67 -1.95 11.08
C ASN A 72 5.28 -0.87 12.08
N ASN A 73 4.36 -1.14 12.99
CA ASN A 73 3.81 -0.13 13.91
C ASN A 73 3.30 1.11 13.15
N GLN A 74 2.75 0.89 11.97
CA GLN A 74 2.22 1.95 11.14
C GLN A 74 0.73 2.14 11.40
N VAL A 75 0.28 3.38 11.29
CA VAL A 75 -1.13 3.75 11.41
C VAL A 75 -1.59 4.36 10.10
N ILE A 76 -2.73 3.92 9.60
CA ILE A 76 -3.36 4.54 8.43
C ILE A 76 -4.03 5.84 8.87
N VAL A 77 -3.59 6.95 8.27
CA VAL A 77 -4.13 8.29 8.57
C VAL A 77 -5.31 8.61 7.67
N SER A 78 -5.19 8.31 6.38
CA SER A 78 -6.26 8.54 5.40
C SER A 78 -6.12 7.58 4.24
N VAL A 79 -7.22 7.37 3.53
CA VAL A 79 -7.27 6.50 2.34
C VAL A 79 -8.06 7.20 1.24
N CYS A 80 -7.71 6.90 -0.01
CA CYS A 80 -8.53 7.23 -1.17
C CYS A 80 -8.38 6.15 -2.23
N GLU A 81 -9.39 6.04 -3.10
CA GLU A 81 -9.38 5.06 -4.17
C GLU A 81 -10.29 5.48 -5.31
N GLY A 82 -10.07 4.91 -6.48
CA GLY A 82 -10.90 5.19 -7.65
C GLY A 82 -10.37 4.54 -8.91
N ASN A 83 -11.15 4.68 -9.98
CA ASN A 83 -10.74 4.22 -11.30
C ASN A 83 -9.66 5.11 -11.88
N ILE A 84 -8.66 4.50 -12.50
CA ILE A 84 -7.64 5.25 -13.24
C ILE A 84 -8.26 5.74 -14.54
N VAL A 85 -8.30 7.05 -14.72
CA VAL A 85 -8.91 7.68 -15.89
C VAL A 85 -7.89 8.26 -16.86
N ALA A 86 -6.63 8.40 -16.42
CA ALA A 86 -5.51 8.89 -17.22
C ALA A 86 -4.20 8.44 -16.61
N GLY A 87 -3.18 8.25 -17.45
CA GLY A 87 -1.85 7.83 -17.02
C GLY A 87 -1.07 7.22 -18.18
N PHE A 88 0.15 6.81 -17.89
CA PHE A 88 0.98 6.10 -18.86
C PHE A 88 1.82 5.04 -18.16
#